data_05deb049f5894873c2af1d71734e8aa7
#
_entry.id   05deb049f5894873c2af1d71734e8aa7
#
_cell.length_a   1.000
_cell.length_b   1.000
_cell.length_c   1.000
_cell.angle_alpha   90.00
_cell.angle_beta   90.00
_cell.angle_gamma   90.00
#
_symmetry.space_group_name_H-M   'P 1'
#
loop_
_entity.id
_entity.type
_entity.pdbx_description
1 polymer ?
#
loop_
_entity_poly.entity_id
_entity_poly.type
_entity_poly.pdbx_seq_one_letter_code
_entity_poly.pdbx_strand_id
1 'polypeptide(L)'
;VRLVEIRLLDGPNVYRLEPAVKLEVAIGRRRTWFGERSPGRHAEVRLGAAVPARLAPPSVRDLAAWVRRLHELAGAAAWLADEGRAGSTGRARIPVAVHRTSEPGHWVVSFPWREGGRAHSIAESAYRLVELDISLTARPADGAGGSRSLARALRRAAEAGTTPPAWVRDGDRKMPVVSISGTNGKSTTTRMIAHIMRTSGKWVGMSTSDGVLIDEKMVEEGDLTGPMGAHRVLRDPSVDVAVLETARGGIVLRGVGYESNEVSVLTNVTADHLDLHGLHTLPELAEVKTVIARMTKPSGTVVLNADDPLAATQARRVRSRIRYFSLDPINPVVRRHTARGGIAMILEAGVLVEVEGTKRRRMVRAAEVPATVGGLARHNVANALAAAGAARALGASLKDVAAGLRDFRPSAEQAPGRLNLYRLGERLVIVDFAHNAAGLAVIFELIDGLVGKRGERHVPVVGIIG
;
A
#
# COMPACT_ATOMS: atom_id res chain seq x y z
N VAL A 1 -22.64 21.76 4.78
CA VAL A 1 -21.45 20.89 4.85
C VAL A 1 -21.41 20.25 6.21
N ARG A 2 -21.14 18.94 6.28
CA ARG A 2 -20.98 18.19 7.54
C ARG A 2 -19.57 17.61 7.57
N LEU A 3 -18.85 17.81 8.67
CA LEU A 3 -17.56 17.16 8.89
C LEU A 3 -17.77 15.66 9.05
N VAL A 4 -16.99 14.87 8.33
CA VAL A 4 -16.95 13.42 8.44
C VAL A 4 -15.75 13.02 9.29
N GLU A 5 -14.55 13.50 8.90
CA GLU A 5 -13.32 13.09 9.55
C GLU A 5 -12.20 14.11 9.34
N ILE A 6 -11.34 14.28 10.33
CA ILE A 6 -10.01 14.88 10.19
C ILE A 6 -8.98 13.82 10.61
N ARG A 7 -8.07 13.47 9.71
CA ARG A 7 -7.05 12.45 9.96
C ARG A 7 -5.67 12.92 9.53
N LEU A 8 -4.70 12.70 10.39
CA LEU A 8 -3.28 12.89 10.10
C LEU A 8 -2.69 11.56 9.60
N LEU A 9 -2.08 11.58 8.43
CA LEU A 9 -1.46 10.42 7.79
C LEU A 9 0.06 10.60 7.83
N ASP A 10 0.77 9.64 8.42
CA ASP A 10 2.22 9.64 8.60
C ASP A 10 2.91 9.01 7.38
N GLY A 11 3.35 9.82 6.44
CA GLY A 11 4.06 9.38 5.24
C GLY A 11 3.16 9.15 4.02
N PRO A 12 3.64 8.42 3.00
CA PRO A 12 2.93 8.15 1.76
C PRO A 12 1.56 7.52 1.98
N ASN A 13 0.58 8.00 1.24
CA ASN A 13 -0.82 7.62 1.36
C ASN A 13 -1.52 7.76 -0.01
N VAL A 14 -2.83 7.49 -0.08
CA VAL A 14 -3.58 7.56 -1.34
C VAL A 14 -3.61 8.96 -1.95
N TYR A 15 -3.52 10.01 -1.15
CA TYR A 15 -3.61 11.41 -1.59
C TYR A 15 -2.25 12.00 -1.93
N ARG A 16 -1.19 11.66 -1.15
CA ARG A 16 0.16 12.25 -1.26
C ARG A 16 1.25 11.21 -0.96
N LEU A 17 2.45 11.44 -1.48
CA LEU A 17 3.64 10.66 -1.15
C LEU A 17 4.45 11.26 0.03
N GLU A 18 3.80 12.06 0.85
CA GLU A 18 4.31 12.74 2.05
C GLU A 18 3.23 12.72 3.13
N PRO A 19 3.55 13.03 4.39
CA PRO A 19 2.54 13.18 5.43
C PRO A 19 1.45 14.16 5.03
N ALA A 20 0.18 13.76 5.17
CA ALA A 20 -0.96 14.54 4.74
C ALA A 20 -2.09 14.59 5.77
N VAL A 21 -2.78 15.73 5.82
CA VAL A 21 -4.11 15.81 6.42
C VAL A 21 -5.14 15.29 5.43
N LYS A 22 -6.02 14.42 5.88
CA LYS A 22 -7.29 14.07 5.23
C LYS A 22 -8.40 14.81 5.97
N LEU A 23 -8.99 15.82 5.35
CA LEU A 23 -10.17 16.52 5.84
C LEU A 23 -11.35 16.12 4.96
N GLU A 24 -12.20 15.24 5.47
CA GLU A 24 -13.36 14.70 4.75
C GLU A 24 -14.65 15.38 5.20
N VAL A 25 -15.44 15.82 4.22
CA VAL A 25 -16.73 16.46 4.43
C VAL A 25 -17.80 15.84 3.53
N ALA A 26 -19.03 15.76 4.06
CA ALA A 26 -20.22 15.40 3.32
C ALA A 26 -21.08 16.64 3.01
N ILE A 27 -21.55 16.70 1.76
CA ILE A 27 -22.48 17.75 1.31
C ILE A 27 -23.88 17.14 1.26
N GLY A 28 -24.79 17.61 2.11
CA GLY A 28 -26.18 17.21 2.09
C GLY A 28 -26.82 17.57 0.74
N ARG A 29 -27.53 16.64 0.12
CA ARG A 29 -28.44 16.96 -0.98
C ARG A 29 -29.49 17.90 -0.41
N ARG A 30 -29.63 19.14 -0.91
CA ARG A 30 -30.88 19.87 -0.76
C ARG A 30 -31.95 18.97 -1.37
N ARG A 31 -32.94 18.56 -0.59
CA ARG A 31 -34.13 17.88 -1.12
C ARG A 31 -34.80 18.87 -2.08
N THR A 32 -34.50 18.75 -3.36
CA THR A 32 -35.35 19.32 -4.39
C THR A 32 -36.57 18.41 -4.51
N TRP A 33 -37.71 18.95 -4.33
CA TRP A 33 -39.00 18.22 -4.31
C TRP A 33 -39.50 17.79 -5.69
N PHE A 34 -38.68 17.95 -6.70
CA PHE A 34 -38.97 17.49 -8.07
C PHE A 34 -37.94 16.42 -8.45
N GLY A 35 -38.47 15.25 -8.82
CA GLY A 35 -37.69 14.09 -9.18
C GLY A 35 -36.72 14.35 -10.36
N GLU A 36 -35.49 14.63 -10.03
CA GLU A 36 -34.41 14.59 -11.01
C GLU A 36 -33.95 13.14 -11.16
N ARG A 37 -34.08 12.66 -12.38
CA ARG A 37 -33.48 11.41 -12.85
C ARG A 37 -32.00 11.41 -12.47
N SER A 38 -31.55 10.29 -11.92
CA SER A 38 -30.11 10.06 -11.66
C SER A 38 -29.31 10.46 -12.90
N PRO A 39 -28.31 11.34 -12.78
CA PRO A 39 -27.44 11.63 -13.92
C PRO A 39 -26.73 10.34 -14.28
N GLY A 40 -26.83 9.98 -15.54
CA GLY A 40 -26.25 8.78 -16.11
C GLY A 40 -24.75 8.67 -15.89
N ARG A 41 -24.29 7.41 -15.84
CA ARG A 41 -22.91 6.94 -15.80
C ARG A 41 -22.01 7.79 -14.92
N HIS A 42 -21.82 7.37 -13.67
CA HIS A 42 -20.76 7.89 -12.80
C HIS A 42 -19.44 7.76 -13.57
N ALA A 43 -18.82 8.91 -13.91
CA ALA A 43 -17.43 8.89 -14.30
C ALA A 43 -16.67 8.18 -13.19
N GLU A 44 -15.89 7.15 -13.53
CA GLU A 44 -15.10 6.40 -12.55
C GLU A 44 -14.31 7.37 -11.69
N VAL A 45 -14.67 7.45 -10.42
CA VAL A 45 -13.97 8.29 -9.46
C VAL A 45 -12.69 7.56 -9.10
N ARG A 46 -11.57 8.09 -9.54
CA ARG A 46 -10.27 7.56 -9.17
C ARG A 46 -9.91 8.03 -7.77
N LEU A 47 -9.83 7.09 -6.84
CA LEU A 47 -9.46 7.36 -5.44
C LEU A 47 -8.11 8.09 -5.36
N GLY A 48 -8.04 9.13 -4.53
CA GLY A 48 -6.83 9.92 -4.32
C GLY A 48 -6.42 10.83 -5.50
N ALA A 49 -7.09 10.75 -6.66
CA ALA A 49 -6.82 11.68 -7.74
C ALA A 49 -7.35 13.08 -7.38
N ALA A 50 -6.51 14.11 -7.55
CA ALA A 50 -6.95 15.49 -7.37
C ALA A 50 -7.92 15.91 -8.48
N VAL A 51 -8.99 16.57 -8.07
CA VAL A 51 -9.99 17.13 -8.98
C VAL A 51 -9.72 18.64 -9.13
N PRO A 52 -9.80 19.22 -10.34
CA PRO A 52 -9.75 20.67 -10.51
C PRO A 52 -10.75 21.35 -9.58
N ALA A 53 -10.29 22.33 -8.79
CA ALA A 53 -11.13 22.97 -7.76
C ALA A 53 -12.45 23.52 -8.32
N ARG A 54 -12.46 23.99 -9.59
CA ARG A 54 -13.68 24.47 -10.27
C ARG A 54 -14.79 23.43 -10.40
N LEU A 55 -14.45 22.13 -10.34
CA LEU A 55 -15.41 21.02 -10.40
C LEU A 55 -15.94 20.61 -9.03
N ALA A 56 -15.36 21.14 -7.96
CA ALA A 56 -15.84 20.91 -6.60
C ALA A 56 -17.00 21.86 -6.27
N PRO A 57 -17.92 21.45 -5.38
CA PRO A 57 -18.96 22.32 -4.86
C PRO A 57 -18.39 23.58 -4.20
N PRO A 58 -19.14 24.73 -4.19
CA PRO A 58 -18.66 25.97 -3.61
C PRO A 58 -18.10 25.83 -2.21
N SER A 59 -18.82 25.17 -1.30
CA SER A 59 -18.38 24.95 0.09
C SER A 59 -17.09 24.16 0.22
N VAL A 60 -16.79 23.23 -0.70
CA VAL A 60 -15.51 22.50 -0.72
C VAL A 60 -14.37 23.37 -1.26
N ARG A 61 -14.68 24.23 -2.23
CA ARG A 61 -13.73 25.23 -2.73
C ARG A 61 -13.35 26.22 -1.64
N ASP A 62 -14.35 26.70 -0.90
CA ASP A 62 -14.15 27.62 0.21
C ASP A 62 -13.36 26.98 1.35
N LEU A 63 -13.63 25.68 1.63
CA LEU A 63 -12.86 24.91 2.60
C LEU A 63 -11.37 24.85 2.21
N ALA A 64 -11.08 24.50 0.97
CA ALA A 64 -9.72 24.46 0.46
C ALA A 64 -9.04 25.84 0.47
N ALA A 65 -9.81 26.90 0.19
CA ALA A 65 -9.33 28.28 0.24
C ALA A 65 -9.03 28.72 1.69
N TRP A 66 -9.89 28.36 2.66
CA TRP A 66 -9.66 28.63 4.08
C TRP A 66 -8.43 27.90 4.61
N VAL A 67 -8.22 26.64 4.23
CA VAL A 67 -6.99 25.92 4.60
C VAL A 67 -5.75 26.69 4.14
N ARG A 68 -5.71 27.17 2.88
CA ARG A 68 -4.58 27.96 2.37
C ARG A 68 -4.41 29.25 3.15
N ARG A 69 -5.50 29.99 3.35
CA ARG A 69 -5.49 31.30 4.01
C ARG A 69 -5.04 31.19 5.47
N LEU A 70 -5.51 30.19 6.20
CA LEU A 70 -5.09 29.98 7.59
C LEU A 70 -3.60 29.65 7.69
N HIS A 71 -3.04 28.86 6.76
CA HIS A 71 -1.61 28.62 6.71
C HIS A 71 -0.81 29.90 6.41
N GLU A 72 -1.29 30.73 5.46
CA GLU A 72 -0.65 32.02 5.15
C GLU A 72 -0.65 32.96 6.35
N LEU A 73 -1.79 33.11 7.04
CA LEU A 73 -1.94 33.98 8.20
C LEU A 73 -1.23 33.48 9.45
N ALA A 74 -1.16 32.16 9.65
CA ALA A 74 -0.43 31.55 10.77
C ALA A 74 1.09 31.54 10.58
N GLY A 75 1.61 32.10 9.50
CA GLY A 75 3.04 32.08 9.17
C GLY A 75 3.60 30.68 8.86
N ALA A 76 2.72 29.70 8.72
CA ALA A 76 3.09 28.30 8.53
C ALA A 76 3.73 28.02 7.14
N ALA A 77 3.77 28.99 6.24
CA ALA A 77 4.42 28.85 4.94
C ALA A 77 5.97 28.85 5.05
N ALA A 78 6.53 29.42 6.10
CA ALA A 78 7.98 29.51 6.28
C ALA A 78 8.63 28.14 6.53
N TRP A 79 7.94 27.19 7.15
CA TRP A 79 8.50 25.88 7.47
C TRP A 79 8.50 24.88 6.30
N LEU A 80 7.76 25.15 5.20
CA LEU A 80 7.84 24.38 3.97
C LEU A 80 9.11 24.72 3.14
N ALA A 81 9.73 25.87 3.40
CA ALA A 81 10.87 26.38 2.64
C ALA A 81 12.22 25.73 3.02
N ASP A 82 12.30 25.01 4.14
CA ASP A 82 13.56 24.59 4.77
C ASP A 82 14.22 23.33 4.15
N GLU A 83 13.66 22.75 3.10
CA GLU A 83 14.22 21.56 2.42
C GLU A 83 14.83 21.86 1.05
N GLY A 84 15.77 22.81 0.94
CA GLY A 84 16.62 22.94 -0.27
C GLY A 84 15.90 23.29 -1.58
N ARG A 85 14.64 23.65 -1.56
CA ARG A 85 13.87 24.23 -2.68
C ARG A 85 13.79 25.75 -2.61
N ALA A 86 14.75 26.37 -1.96
CA ALA A 86 14.91 27.82 -1.90
C ALA A 86 15.39 28.35 -3.26
N GLY A 87 14.46 28.50 -4.19
CA GLY A 87 14.68 29.05 -5.50
C GLY A 87 13.46 29.84 -5.99
N SER A 88 12.92 30.73 -5.15
CA SER A 88 12.16 31.92 -5.58
C SER A 88 11.68 32.70 -4.37
N THR A 89 11.85 33.99 -4.37
CA THR A 89 11.38 35.01 -3.42
C THR A 89 9.85 35.22 -3.46
N GLY A 90 9.08 34.17 -3.71
CA GLY A 90 7.63 34.16 -3.69
C GLY A 90 7.12 33.41 -2.45
N ARG A 91 6.13 33.96 -1.73
CA ARG A 91 5.44 33.31 -0.62
C ARG A 91 5.04 31.90 -1.03
N ALA A 92 5.72 30.88 -0.47
CA ALA A 92 5.44 29.47 -0.73
C ALA A 92 4.00 29.16 -0.27
N ARG A 93 3.12 28.88 -1.23
CA ARG A 93 1.74 28.49 -0.92
C ARG A 93 1.68 27.01 -0.61
N ILE A 94 1.01 26.65 0.49
CA ILE A 94 0.76 25.24 0.80
C ILE A 94 -0.05 24.57 -0.33
N PRO A 95 0.41 23.41 -0.82
CA PRO A 95 -0.30 22.70 -1.88
C PRO A 95 -1.53 22.00 -1.29
N VAL A 96 -2.71 22.57 -1.48
CA VAL A 96 -4.01 22.02 -1.08
C VAL A 96 -4.66 21.37 -2.31
N ALA A 97 -5.03 20.10 -2.19
CA ALA A 97 -5.73 19.36 -3.23
C ALA A 97 -7.14 18.96 -2.77
N VAL A 98 -8.06 18.86 -3.71
CA VAL A 98 -9.43 18.43 -3.51
C VAL A 98 -9.63 17.11 -4.23
N HIS A 99 -10.28 16.16 -3.55
CA HIS A 99 -10.53 14.82 -4.06
C HIS A 99 -12.00 14.47 -3.91
N ARG A 100 -12.54 13.75 -4.87
CA ARG A 100 -13.85 13.14 -4.77
C ARG A 100 -13.69 11.74 -4.21
N THR A 101 -14.59 11.30 -3.35
CA THR A 101 -14.65 9.92 -2.87
C THR A 101 -15.71 9.14 -3.64
N SER A 102 -15.74 7.83 -3.49
CA SER A 102 -16.80 6.97 -4.03
C SER A 102 -18.11 7.11 -3.25
N GLU A 103 -18.05 7.54 -1.99
CA GLU A 103 -19.23 7.88 -1.22
C GLU A 103 -19.97 9.07 -1.83
N PRO A 104 -21.27 8.95 -2.14
CA PRO A 104 -22.04 10.02 -2.73
C PRO A 104 -22.06 11.28 -1.86
N GLY A 105 -21.63 12.40 -2.42
CA GLY A 105 -21.60 13.70 -1.73
C GLY A 105 -20.39 13.88 -0.81
N HIS A 106 -19.48 12.92 -0.69
CA HIS A 106 -18.26 13.05 0.11
C HIS A 106 -17.10 13.62 -0.69
N TRP A 107 -16.35 14.50 -0.05
CA TRP A 107 -15.18 15.17 -0.60
C TRP A 107 -14.06 15.21 0.42
N VAL A 108 -12.82 15.09 -0.06
CA VAL A 108 -11.63 15.22 0.76
C VAL A 108 -10.82 16.43 0.33
N VAL A 109 -10.43 17.26 1.27
CA VAL A 109 -9.39 18.27 1.12
C VAL A 109 -8.13 17.72 1.76
N SER A 110 -7.04 17.62 1.00
CA SER A 110 -5.75 17.15 1.49
C SER A 110 -4.67 18.21 1.37
N PHE A 111 -3.80 18.26 2.36
CA PHE A 111 -2.63 19.14 2.39
C PHE A 111 -1.50 18.51 3.22
N PRO A 112 -0.22 18.83 2.94
CA PRO A 112 0.90 18.28 3.72
C PRO A 112 0.92 18.86 5.13
N TRP A 113 1.53 18.12 6.07
CA TRP A 113 1.71 18.58 7.43
C TRP A 113 3.07 18.18 8.01
N ARG A 114 3.54 18.98 8.99
CA ARG A 114 4.77 18.74 9.76
C ARG A 114 4.57 18.87 11.27
N GLU A 115 3.56 19.60 11.68
CA GLU A 115 3.19 19.84 13.07
C GLU A 115 1.73 19.41 13.27
N GLY A 116 1.55 18.23 13.89
CA GLY A 116 0.26 17.53 13.95
C GLY A 116 -0.87 18.34 14.58
N GLY A 117 -0.62 18.91 15.76
CA GLY A 117 -1.62 19.72 16.47
C GLY A 117 -2.02 20.95 15.66
N ARG A 118 -1.05 21.67 15.08
CA ARG A 118 -1.32 22.85 14.23
C ARG A 118 -2.09 22.48 12.97
N ALA A 119 -1.71 21.40 12.29
CA ALA A 119 -2.38 20.95 11.08
C ALA A 119 -3.82 20.53 11.34
N HIS A 120 -4.06 19.82 12.44
CA HIS A 120 -5.41 19.44 12.87
C HIS A 120 -6.26 20.70 13.20
N SER A 121 -5.69 21.62 13.97
CA SER A 121 -6.34 22.89 14.34
C SER A 121 -6.70 23.74 13.12
N ILE A 122 -5.85 23.80 12.11
CA ILE A 122 -6.12 24.49 10.84
C ILE A 122 -7.26 23.80 10.09
N ALA A 123 -7.26 22.46 9.98
CA ALA A 123 -8.32 21.71 9.32
C ALA A 123 -9.69 21.93 10.00
N GLU A 124 -9.75 21.82 11.31
CA GLU A 124 -10.95 22.05 12.11
C GLU A 124 -11.44 23.51 11.98
N SER A 125 -10.53 24.45 12.07
CA SER A 125 -10.86 25.89 11.97
C SER A 125 -11.36 26.25 10.57
N ALA A 126 -10.74 25.72 9.51
CA ALA A 126 -11.21 25.92 8.14
C ALA A 126 -12.64 25.43 7.94
N TYR A 127 -12.95 24.23 8.47
CA TYR A 127 -14.30 23.69 8.45
C TYR A 127 -15.30 24.62 9.19
N ARG A 128 -14.98 25.05 10.40
CA ARG A 128 -15.85 25.94 11.20
C ARG A 128 -16.09 27.30 10.53
N LEU A 129 -15.09 27.88 9.86
CA LEU A 129 -15.25 29.14 9.14
C LEU A 129 -16.19 29.00 7.94
N VAL A 130 -16.15 27.86 7.25
CA VAL A 130 -17.11 27.52 6.18
C VAL A 130 -18.51 27.29 6.74
N GLU A 131 -18.63 26.57 7.86
CA GLU A 131 -19.93 26.30 8.52
C GLU A 131 -20.60 27.58 8.98
N LEU A 132 -19.84 28.56 9.47
CA LEU A 132 -20.33 29.87 9.91
C LEU A 132 -20.48 30.88 8.76
N ASP A 133 -20.28 30.46 7.52
CA ASP A 133 -20.35 31.32 6.32
C ASP A 133 -19.47 32.58 6.42
N ILE A 134 -18.29 32.45 7.02
CA ILE A 134 -17.35 33.58 7.16
C ILE A 134 -16.70 33.89 5.81
N SER A 135 -16.75 35.16 5.40
CA SER A 135 -16.12 35.58 4.17
C SER A 135 -14.62 35.37 4.16
N LEU A 136 -14.09 34.84 3.05
CA LEU A 136 -12.64 34.73 2.80
C LEU A 136 -11.91 36.09 2.84
N THR A 137 -12.60 37.22 2.72
CA THR A 137 -12.03 38.56 2.82
C THR A 137 -11.92 39.10 4.25
N ALA A 138 -12.51 38.41 5.25
CA ALA A 138 -12.44 38.84 6.64
C ALA A 138 -10.98 39.02 7.12
N ARG A 139 -10.72 40.05 7.92
CA ARG A 139 -9.42 40.35 8.51
C ARG A 139 -9.49 40.23 10.04
N PRO A 140 -8.42 39.76 10.71
CA PRO A 140 -8.41 39.57 12.17
C PRO A 140 -8.71 40.87 12.96
N ALA A 141 -8.41 42.06 12.38
CA ALA A 141 -8.49 43.34 13.07
C ALA A 141 -9.84 44.08 12.93
N ASP A 142 -10.78 43.60 12.07
CA ASP A 142 -11.96 44.39 11.71
C ASP A 142 -13.09 44.43 12.78
N GLY A 143 -12.92 43.79 13.95
CA GLY A 143 -13.88 43.85 15.08
C GLY A 143 -15.23 43.14 14.87
N ALA A 144 -15.57 42.78 13.64
CA ALA A 144 -16.81 42.08 13.28
C ALA A 144 -16.84 40.63 13.74
N GLY A 145 -17.99 39.98 13.80
CA GLY A 145 -18.13 38.57 14.25
C GLY A 145 -17.24 37.60 13.50
N GLY A 146 -17.10 37.75 12.18
CA GLY A 146 -16.21 36.99 11.35
C GLY A 146 -14.73 37.15 11.71
N SER A 147 -14.31 38.37 12.04
CA SER A 147 -12.95 38.69 12.48
C SER A 147 -12.59 38.05 13.81
N ARG A 148 -13.53 38.01 14.74
CA ARG A 148 -13.35 37.30 16.04
C ARG A 148 -13.18 35.78 15.83
N SER A 149 -13.97 35.16 14.93
CA SER A 149 -13.84 33.74 14.57
C SER A 149 -12.51 33.43 13.94
N LEU A 150 -12.03 34.28 13.03
CA LEU A 150 -10.71 34.15 12.40
C LEU A 150 -9.57 34.33 13.41
N ALA A 151 -9.62 35.34 14.29
CA ALA A 151 -8.63 35.56 15.35
C ALA A 151 -8.56 34.36 16.32
N ARG A 152 -9.71 33.76 16.66
CA ARG A 152 -9.76 32.54 17.47
C ARG A 152 -9.13 31.36 16.76
N ALA A 153 -9.39 31.18 15.45
CA ALA A 153 -8.79 30.13 14.63
C ALA A 153 -7.26 30.24 14.61
N LEU A 154 -6.73 31.43 14.38
CA LEU A 154 -5.29 31.68 14.36
C LEU A 154 -4.63 31.46 15.73
N ARG A 155 -5.27 31.86 16.82
CA ARG A 155 -4.79 31.61 18.19
C ARG A 155 -4.73 30.11 18.47
N ARG A 156 -5.78 29.33 18.17
CA ARG A 156 -5.78 27.87 18.32
C ARG A 156 -4.66 27.22 17.53
N ALA A 157 -4.39 27.65 16.29
CA ALA A 157 -3.31 27.13 15.48
C ALA A 157 -1.93 27.47 16.06
N ALA A 158 -1.77 28.66 16.68
CA ALA A 158 -0.52 29.05 17.33
C ALA A 158 -0.25 28.32 18.65
N GLU A 159 -1.31 28.03 19.43
CA GLU A 159 -1.24 27.32 20.71
C GLU A 159 -1.21 25.79 20.56
N ALA A 160 -1.45 25.28 19.36
CA ALA A 160 -1.51 23.82 19.10
C ALA A 160 -0.13 23.17 19.14
N GLY A 161 -0.09 21.92 19.56
CA GLY A 161 1.14 21.15 19.68
C GLY A 161 1.91 20.96 18.37
N THR A 162 3.23 20.88 18.46
CA THR A 162 4.18 20.82 17.35
C THR A 162 4.73 19.41 17.10
N THR A 163 3.99 18.35 17.45
CA THR A 163 4.42 16.97 17.25
C THR A 163 4.64 16.68 15.77
N PRO A 164 5.83 16.26 15.35
CA PRO A 164 6.13 15.95 13.96
C PRO A 164 5.46 14.62 13.53
N PRO A 165 5.34 14.35 12.21
CA PRO A 165 4.89 13.07 11.71
C PRO A 165 5.76 11.91 12.22
N ALA A 166 5.13 10.83 12.63
CA ALA A 166 5.83 9.63 13.06
C ALA A 166 6.21 8.76 11.85
N TRP A 167 7.04 9.27 10.95
CA TRP A 167 7.54 8.51 9.81
C TRP A 167 9.07 8.43 9.80
N VAL A 168 9.62 7.40 9.16
CA VAL A 168 11.06 7.21 8.99
C VAL A 168 11.47 7.77 7.63
N ARG A 169 12.34 8.79 7.62
CA ARG A 169 12.88 9.35 6.39
C ARG A 169 14.00 8.48 5.83
N ASP A 170 14.28 8.63 4.55
CA ASP A 170 15.39 7.91 3.89
C ASP A 170 16.75 8.22 4.54
N GLY A 171 16.95 9.45 5.03
CA GLY A 171 18.16 9.85 5.76
C GLY A 171 18.27 9.24 7.16
N ASP A 172 17.17 8.77 7.75
CA ASP A 172 17.11 8.22 9.09
C ASP A 172 17.32 6.69 9.12
N ARG A 173 17.40 6.05 7.97
CA ARG A 173 17.60 4.60 7.80
C ARG A 173 18.85 4.27 6.99
N LYS A 174 19.48 3.12 7.27
CA LYS A 174 20.67 2.65 6.56
C LYS A 174 20.39 1.52 5.59
N MET A 175 19.32 0.77 5.81
CA MET A 175 19.00 -0.43 5.03
C MET A 175 18.05 -0.14 3.86
N PRO A 176 18.12 -0.90 2.75
CA PRO A 176 17.09 -0.92 1.73
C PRO A 176 15.79 -1.53 2.27
N VAL A 177 14.67 -1.07 1.71
CA VAL A 177 13.33 -1.48 2.08
C VAL A 177 12.65 -2.17 0.91
N VAL A 178 12.04 -3.33 1.20
CA VAL A 178 11.07 -3.99 0.33
C VAL A 178 9.69 -3.85 0.93
N SER A 179 8.75 -3.31 0.18
CA SER A 179 7.35 -3.20 0.60
C SER A 179 6.49 -4.19 -0.18
N ILE A 180 5.68 -4.97 0.51
CA ILE A 180 4.83 -5.98 -0.13
C ILE A 180 3.36 -5.66 0.15
N SER A 181 2.53 -5.54 -0.88
CA SER A 181 1.08 -5.40 -0.76
C SER A 181 0.36 -6.29 -1.77
N GLY A 182 -0.94 -6.41 -1.60
CA GLY A 182 -1.81 -7.23 -2.42
C GLY A 182 -3.00 -7.73 -1.61
N THR A 183 -3.90 -8.49 -2.22
CA THR A 183 -4.98 -9.15 -1.48
C THR A 183 -4.46 -10.42 -0.82
N ASN A 184 -4.00 -11.39 -1.60
CA ASN A 184 -3.48 -12.67 -1.14
C ASN A 184 -1.97 -12.79 -1.39
N GLY A 185 -1.28 -13.65 -0.62
CA GLY A 185 0.13 -13.98 -0.80
C GLY A 185 1.13 -13.01 -0.18
N LYS A 186 0.70 -11.91 0.46
CA LYS A 186 1.58 -10.91 1.09
C LYS A 186 2.55 -11.54 2.08
N SER A 187 2.06 -12.15 3.15
CA SER A 187 2.89 -12.73 4.23
C SER A 187 3.83 -13.82 3.71
N THR A 188 3.33 -14.70 2.83
CA THR A 188 4.15 -15.75 2.22
C THR A 188 5.27 -15.16 1.37
N THR A 189 4.96 -14.16 0.53
CA THR A 189 5.97 -13.48 -0.30
C THR A 189 6.98 -12.72 0.56
N THR A 190 6.52 -12.02 1.62
CA THR A 190 7.39 -11.34 2.60
C THR A 190 8.38 -12.31 3.22
N ARG A 191 7.90 -13.46 3.71
CA ARG A 191 8.73 -14.49 4.33
C ARG A 191 9.69 -15.16 3.35
N MET A 192 9.27 -15.44 2.11
CA MET A 192 10.14 -15.96 1.06
C MET A 192 11.26 -14.96 0.71
N ILE A 193 10.96 -13.67 0.57
CA ILE A 193 11.98 -12.63 0.33
C ILE A 193 12.97 -12.60 1.50
N ALA A 194 12.47 -12.53 2.73
CA ALA A 194 13.29 -12.48 3.93
C ALA A 194 14.23 -13.70 4.00
N HIS A 195 13.70 -14.90 3.73
CA HIS A 195 14.47 -16.13 3.74
C HIS A 195 15.56 -16.15 2.65
N ILE A 196 15.24 -15.72 1.42
CA ILE A 196 16.24 -15.61 0.33
C ILE A 196 17.35 -14.60 0.71
N MET A 197 16.98 -13.45 1.28
CA MET A 197 17.96 -12.44 1.66
C MET A 197 18.87 -12.93 2.79
N ARG A 198 18.34 -13.68 3.76
CA ARG A 198 19.15 -14.37 4.78
C ARG A 198 20.10 -15.40 4.17
N THR A 199 19.60 -16.22 3.25
CA THR A 199 20.44 -17.18 2.50
C THR A 199 21.59 -16.47 1.75
N SER A 200 21.40 -15.20 1.37
CA SER A 200 22.45 -14.36 0.78
C SER A 200 23.37 -13.68 1.83
N GLY A 201 23.26 -14.03 3.11
CA GLY A 201 24.10 -13.55 4.20
C GLY A 201 23.69 -12.18 4.78
N LYS A 202 22.42 -11.76 4.65
CA LYS A 202 21.90 -10.52 5.18
C LYS A 202 21.16 -10.72 6.50
N TRP A 203 21.31 -9.80 7.43
CA TRP A 203 20.45 -9.67 8.60
C TRP A 203 19.14 -9.03 8.20
N VAL A 204 18.05 -9.74 8.35
CA VAL A 204 16.75 -9.33 7.83
C VAL A 204 15.79 -8.96 8.95
N GLY A 205 15.28 -7.74 8.88
CA GLY A 205 14.10 -7.35 9.65
C GLY A 205 12.84 -7.48 8.80
N MET A 206 11.79 -8.09 9.31
CA MET A 206 10.50 -8.16 8.62
C MET A 206 9.33 -7.85 9.53
N SER A 207 8.28 -7.26 8.95
CA SER A 207 6.98 -7.08 9.58
C SER A 207 5.90 -7.82 8.80
N THR A 208 5.02 -8.51 9.52
CA THR A 208 3.93 -9.33 8.95
C THR A 208 2.66 -9.19 9.80
N SER A 209 1.59 -9.87 9.39
CA SER A 209 0.36 -10.02 10.18
C SER A 209 0.54 -10.83 11.48
N ASP A 210 1.67 -11.49 11.64
CA ASP A 210 1.95 -12.30 12.84
C ASP A 210 2.87 -11.55 13.81
N GLY A 211 3.60 -10.54 13.33
CA GLY A 211 4.50 -9.74 14.17
C GLY A 211 5.69 -9.15 13.42
N VAL A 212 6.64 -8.62 14.21
CA VAL A 212 7.95 -8.19 13.76
C VAL A 212 8.99 -9.22 14.14
N LEU A 213 9.78 -9.63 13.16
CA LEU A 213 10.92 -10.52 13.36
C LEU A 213 12.23 -9.84 12.94
N ILE A 214 13.25 -9.97 13.77
CA ILE A 214 14.62 -9.58 13.46
C ILE A 214 15.47 -10.84 13.43
N ASP A 215 16.00 -11.16 12.28
CA ASP A 215 16.76 -12.39 12.00
C ASP A 215 16.10 -13.66 12.58
N GLU A 216 14.82 -13.87 12.22
CA GLU A 216 13.92 -14.97 12.65
C GLU A 216 13.44 -14.91 14.10
N LYS A 217 13.99 -14.06 14.95
CA LYS A 217 13.52 -13.92 16.32
C LYS A 217 12.29 -12.99 16.35
N MET A 218 11.18 -13.47 16.86
CA MET A 218 10.00 -12.66 17.12
C MET A 218 10.34 -11.65 18.22
N VAL A 219 10.27 -10.35 17.87
CA VAL A 219 10.54 -9.23 18.81
C VAL A 219 9.26 -8.53 19.24
N GLU A 220 8.18 -8.68 18.48
CA GLU A 220 6.87 -8.13 18.81
C GLU A 220 5.79 -8.94 18.06
N GLU A 221 4.80 -9.46 18.80
CA GLU A 221 3.68 -10.24 18.25
C GLU A 221 2.50 -9.33 17.90
N GLY A 222 1.70 -9.73 16.91
CA GLY A 222 0.47 -9.07 16.49
C GLY A 222 0.43 -8.65 15.03
N ASP A 223 -0.68 -8.09 14.58
CA ASP A 223 -0.78 -7.53 13.22
C ASP A 223 0.01 -6.23 13.11
N LEU A 224 1.24 -6.36 12.63
CA LEU A 224 2.19 -5.27 12.47
C LEU A 224 2.45 -4.94 10.98
N THR A 225 1.44 -5.09 10.13
CA THR A 225 1.45 -4.77 8.70
C THR A 225 1.28 -3.26 8.39
N GLY A 226 1.41 -2.42 9.38
CA GLY A 226 1.28 -0.95 9.29
C GLY A 226 2.53 -0.20 9.72
N PRO A 227 2.41 1.14 9.94
CA PRO A 227 3.54 2.00 10.30
C PRO A 227 4.30 1.54 11.53
N MET A 228 3.63 1.01 12.54
CA MET A 228 4.27 0.58 13.80
C MET A 228 5.30 -0.53 13.55
N GLY A 229 4.92 -1.59 12.82
CA GLY A 229 5.83 -2.67 12.45
C GLY A 229 6.99 -2.17 11.58
N ALA A 230 6.70 -1.30 10.61
CA ALA A 230 7.74 -0.68 9.81
C ALA A 230 8.74 0.11 10.67
N HIS A 231 8.27 0.96 11.60
CA HIS A 231 9.13 1.72 12.49
C HIS A 231 10.01 0.83 13.36
N ARG A 232 9.45 -0.29 13.87
CA ARG A 232 10.18 -1.23 14.71
C ARG A 232 11.35 -1.86 13.96
N VAL A 233 11.14 -2.25 12.69
CA VAL A 233 12.19 -2.80 11.83
C VAL A 233 13.20 -1.73 11.41
N LEU A 234 12.73 -0.57 10.92
CA LEU A 234 13.60 0.46 10.32
C LEU A 234 14.50 1.18 11.31
N ARG A 235 14.18 1.12 12.61
CA ARG A 235 15.00 1.69 13.70
C ARG A 235 15.97 0.71 14.31
N ASP A 236 15.93 -0.56 13.91
CA ASP A 236 16.87 -1.57 14.43
C ASP A 236 18.20 -1.48 13.69
N PRO A 237 19.31 -1.17 14.39
CA PRO A 237 20.61 -0.94 13.76
C PRO A 237 21.28 -2.22 13.21
N SER A 238 20.80 -3.40 13.61
CA SER A 238 21.35 -4.69 13.16
C SER A 238 20.83 -5.12 11.79
N VAL A 239 19.75 -4.49 11.30
CA VAL A 239 19.08 -4.88 10.06
C VAL A 239 19.84 -4.39 8.85
N ASP A 240 20.19 -5.32 7.94
CA ASP A 240 20.77 -5.03 6.62
C ASP A 240 19.71 -4.84 5.53
N VAL A 241 18.55 -5.46 5.66
CA VAL A 241 17.42 -5.41 4.71
C VAL A 241 16.11 -5.46 5.47
N ALA A 242 15.23 -4.49 5.20
CA ALA A 242 13.88 -4.46 5.74
C ALA A 242 12.86 -5.02 4.72
N VAL A 243 12.07 -6.02 5.13
CA VAL A 243 11.03 -6.65 4.29
C VAL A 243 9.68 -6.45 4.97
N LEU A 244 8.88 -5.52 4.44
CA LEU A 244 7.72 -4.97 5.13
C LEU A 244 6.42 -5.34 4.41
N GLU A 245 5.61 -6.18 5.04
CA GLU A 245 4.24 -6.39 4.62
C GLU A 245 3.42 -5.12 4.89
N THR A 246 2.68 -4.65 3.88
CA THR A 246 1.93 -3.40 3.97
C THR A 246 0.47 -3.66 3.63
N ALA A 247 -0.36 -3.71 4.67
CA ALA A 247 -1.79 -3.93 4.52
C ALA A 247 -2.53 -2.64 4.18
N ARG A 248 -3.68 -2.80 3.53
CA ARG A 248 -4.58 -1.72 3.14
C ARG A 248 -4.96 -0.81 4.31
N GLY A 249 -5.32 -1.41 5.45
CA GLY A 249 -5.76 -0.66 6.64
C GLY A 249 -4.72 0.34 7.11
N GLY A 250 -3.45 -0.07 7.19
CA GLY A 250 -2.34 0.82 7.54
C GLY A 250 -2.27 2.02 6.62
N ILE A 251 -2.28 1.80 5.30
CA ILE A 251 -2.17 2.87 4.30
C ILE A 251 -3.31 3.89 4.41
N VAL A 252 -4.56 3.42 4.55
CA VAL A 252 -5.74 4.30 4.58
C VAL A 252 -5.87 5.04 5.90
N LEU A 253 -5.55 4.38 7.02
CA LEU A 253 -5.81 4.93 8.35
C LEU A 253 -4.64 5.74 8.90
N ARG A 254 -3.40 5.45 8.51
CA ARG A 254 -2.19 6.07 9.09
C ARG A 254 -1.16 6.51 8.06
N GLY A 255 -1.27 6.09 6.79
CA GLY A 255 -0.19 6.18 5.82
C GLY A 255 0.82 5.06 5.99
N VAL A 256 1.88 5.06 5.18
CA VAL A 256 2.86 3.95 5.16
C VAL A 256 3.86 4.03 6.32
N GLY A 257 4.11 5.24 6.86
CA GLY A 257 5.00 5.46 8.01
C GLY A 257 6.49 5.53 7.68
N TYR A 258 6.89 5.49 6.41
CA TYR A 258 8.26 5.73 5.93
C TYR A 258 8.25 6.36 4.55
N GLU A 259 9.35 7.04 4.18
CA GLU A 259 9.38 7.95 3.03
C GLU A 259 9.35 7.22 1.69
N SER A 260 10.19 6.22 1.49
CA SER A 260 10.31 5.49 0.22
C SER A 260 10.76 4.03 0.42
N ASN A 261 10.79 3.27 -0.65
CA ASN A 261 11.38 1.93 -0.70
C ASN A 261 12.25 1.76 -1.95
N GLU A 262 13.17 0.80 -1.92
CA GLU A 262 14.00 0.39 -3.05
C GLU A 262 13.30 -0.64 -3.93
N VAL A 263 12.46 -1.48 -3.32
CA VAL A 263 11.68 -2.49 -4.03
C VAL A 263 10.26 -2.52 -3.51
N SER A 264 9.30 -2.66 -4.40
CA SER A 264 7.92 -2.97 -4.01
C SER A 264 7.38 -4.17 -4.78
N VAL A 265 6.48 -4.91 -4.16
CA VAL A 265 5.81 -6.07 -4.75
C VAL A 265 4.31 -5.90 -4.63
N LEU A 266 3.59 -6.01 -5.75
CA LEU A 266 2.14 -6.09 -5.77
C LEU A 266 1.73 -7.49 -6.25
N THR A 267 1.22 -8.32 -5.32
CA THR A 267 0.94 -9.72 -5.59
C THR A 267 -0.31 -9.91 -6.44
N ASN A 268 -1.43 -9.35 -6.03
CA ASN A 268 -2.71 -9.37 -6.76
C ASN A 268 -3.71 -8.38 -6.15
N VAL A 269 -4.79 -8.11 -6.89
CA VAL A 269 -5.91 -7.29 -6.44
C VAL A 269 -7.22 -8.03 -6.72
N THR A 270 -7.75 -8.71 -5.73
CA THR A 270 -9.04 -9.41 -5.80
C THR A 270 -9.99 -8.84 -4.74
N ALA A 271 -11.28 -9.17 -4.85
CA ALA A 271 -12.28 -8.72 -3.89
C ALA A 271 -11.98 -9.26 -2.50
N ASP A 272 -11.79 -8.35 -1.57
CA ASP A 272 -11.49 -8.63 -0.18
C ASP A 272 -11.77 -7.40 0.67
N HIS A 273 -12.59 -7.58 1.71
CA HIS A 273 -12.97 -6.48 2.62
C HIS A 273 -13.43 -5.20 1.90
N LEU A 274 -14.19 -5.31 0.82
CA LEU A 274 -14.86 -4.18 0.22
C LEU A 274 -15.88 -3.62 1.23
N ASP A 275 -16.27 -2.35 1.04
CA ASP A 275 -17.15 -1.57 1.93
C ASP A 275 -16.55 -1.19 3.30
N LEU A 276 -15.25 -1.46 3.51
CA LEU A 276 -14.52 -0.96 4.67
C LEU A 276 -13.67 0.26 4.32
N HIS A 277 -13.71 1.27 5.20
CA HIS A 277 -12.94 2.52 5.09
C HIS A 277 -13.23 3.32 3.81
N GLY A 278 -14.48 3.25 3.30
CA GLY A 278 -14.92 3.98 2.10
C GLY A 278 -14.31 3.45 0.80
N LEU A 279 -13.94 2.17 0.76
CA LEU A 279 -13.46 1.48 -0.44
C LEU A 279 -14.52 0.48 -0.91
N HIS A 280 -15.14 0.75 -2.06
CA HIS A 280 -16.28 -0.01 -2.55
C HIS A 280 -15.98 -0.82 -3.81
N THR A 281 -14.87 -0.52 -4.48
CA THR A 281 -14.54 -1.10 -5.78
C THR A 281 -13.12 -1.66 -5.83
N LEU A 282 -12.91 -2.65 -6.73
CA LEU A 282 -11.57 -3.18 -7.00
C LEU A 282 -10.57 -2.13 -7.51
N PRO A 283 -10.95 -1.19 -8.39
CA PRO A 283 -10.04 -0.11 -8.77
C PRO A 283 -9.58 0.75 -7.58
N GLU A 284 -10.45 1.07 -6.63
CA GLU A 284 -10.07 1.80 -5.41
C GLU A 284 -9.12 0.99 -4.53
N LEU A 285 -9.39 -0.30 -4.38
CA LEU A 285 -8.49 -1.20 -3.67
C LEU A 285 -7.11 -1.27 -4.33
N ALA A 286 -7.07 -1.30 -5.67
CA ALA A 286 -5.83 -1.23 -6.43
C ALA A 286 -5.08 0.08 -6.19
N GLU A 287 -5.78 1.24 -6.14
CA GLU A 287 -5.17 2.54 -5.84
C GLU A 287 -4.47 2.55 -4.48
N VAL A 288 -5.13 2.02 -3.45
CA VAL A 288 -4.55 1.93 -2.10
C VAL A 288 -3.31 1.05 -2.11
N LYS A 289 -3.42 -0.18 -2.63
CA LYS A 289 -2.31 -1.13 -2.65
C LYS A 289 -1.12 -0.62 -3.48
N THR A 290 -1.37 0.22 -4.48
CA THR A 290 -0.34 0.79 -5.36
C THR A 290 0.46 1.92 -4.70
N VAL A 291 0.06 2.42 -3.55
CA VAL A 291 0.82 3.47 -2.83
C VAL A 291 2.27 3.04 -2.65
N ILE A 292 2.53 1.79 -2.26
CA ILE A 292 3.89 1.27 -2.08
C ILE A 292 4.72 1.28 -3.37
N ALA A 293 4.08 1.06 -4.53
CA ALA A 293 4.74 1.12 -5.84
C ALA A 293 5.01 2.56 -6.29
N ARG A 294 4.10 3.49 -5.97
CA ARG A 294 4.24 4.92 -6.29
C ARG A 294 5.35 5.60 -5.50
N MET A 295 5.64 5.12 -4.27
CA MET A 295 6.71 5.64 -3.41
C MET A 295 8.06 4.94 -3.65
N THR A 296 8.14 3.95 -4.54
CA THR A 296 9.40 3.31 -4.91
C THR A 296 10.32 4.34 -5.57
N LYS A 297 11.58 4.40 -5.11
CA LYS A 297 12.60 5.31 -5.66
C LYS A 297 12.73 5.17 -7.17
N PRO A 298 13.00 6.24 -7.92
CA PRO A 298 13.18 6.13 -9.37
C PRO A 298 14.29 5.14 -9.78
N SER A 299 15.33 5.00 -8.97
CA SER A 299 16.39 3.98 -9.14
C SER A 299 15.98 2.58 -8.72
N GLY A 300 14.85 2.44 -8.03
CA GLY A 300 14.33 1.20 -7.48
C GLY A 300 13.63 0.30 -8.50
N THR A 301 12.93 -0.72 -8.00
CA THR A 301 12.22 -1.70 -8.83
C THR A 301 10.84 -2.02 -8.27
N VAL A 302 9.84 -2.02 -9.13
CA VAL A 302 8.48 -2.46 -8.81
C VAL A 302 8.23 -3.82 -9.46
N VAL A 303 7.86 -4.81 -8.65
CA VAL A 303 7.54 -6.18 -9.07
C VAL A 303 6.03 -6.33 -9.15
N LEU A 304 5.49 -6.60 -10.32
CA LEU A 304 4.06 -6.64 -10.61
C LEU A 304 3.62 -8.00 -11.16
N ASN A 305 2.47 -8.45 -10.72
CA ASN A 305 1.80 -9.61 -11.28
C ASN A 305 1.25 -9.29 -12.69
N ALA A 306 1.77 -9.95 -13.72
CA ALA A 306 1.30 -9.78 -15.09
C ALA A 306 -0.01 -10.55 -15.36
N ASP A 307 -0.32 -11.56 -14.54
CA ASP A 307 -1.56 -12.35 -14.65
C ASP A 307 -2.76 -11.64 -14.00
N ASP A 308 -2.52 -10.58 -13.25
CA ASP A 308 -3.55 -9.72 -12.67
C ASP A 308 -3.60 -8.36 -13.41
N PRO A 309 -4.67 -8.08 -14.17
CA PRO A 309 -4.78 -6.85 -14.94
C PRO A 309 -4.73 -5.57 -14.10
N LEU A 310 -5.29 -5.60 -12.86
CA LEU A 310 -5.27 -4.45 -11.96
C LEU A 310 -3.86 -4.18 -11.43
N ALA A 311 -3.10 -5.23 -11.12
CA ALA A 311 -1.70 -5.10 -10.73
C ALA A 311 -0.82 -4.68 -11.92
N ALA A 312 -0.97 -5.33 -13.07
CA ALA A 312 -0.14 -5.07 -14.26
C ALA A 312 -0.27 -3.63 -14.78
N THR A 313 -1.48 -3.07 -14.77
CA THR A 313 -1.73 -1.70 -15.24
C THR A 313 -1.09 -0.61 -14.38
N GLN A 314 -0.69 -0.92 -13.14
CA GLN A 314 -0.03 0.04 -12.24
C GLN A 314 1.36 0.46 -12.75
N ALA A 315 1.98 -0.30 -13.63
CA ALA A 315 3.23 0.08 -14.29
C ALA A 315 3.20 1.49 -14.91
N ARG A 316 2.03 1.97 -15.33
CA ARG A 316 1.87 3.31 -15.92
C ARG A 316 1.97 4.46 -14.92
N ARG A 317 2.01 4.15 -13.63
CA ARG A 317 1.94 5.13 -12.53
C ARG A 317 3.23 5.27 -11.75
N VAL A 318 4.22 4.47 -12.08
CA VAL A 318 5.50 4.42 -11.38
C VAL A 318 6.62 4.95 -12.28
N ARG A 319 7.64 5.51 -11.66
CA ARG A 319 8.83 6.03 -12.35
C ARG A 319 10.02 5.08 -12.26
N SER A 320 9.87 4.04 -11.45
CA SER A 320 10.89 3.04 -11.16
C SER A 320 10.94 1.98 -12.25
N ARG A 321 11.98 1.17 -12.26
CA ARG A 321 12.07 0.01 -13.14
C ARG A 321 10.97 -1.00 -12.81
N ILE A 322 10.44 -1.67 -13.84
CA ILE A 322 9.42 -2.70 -13.68
C ILE A 322 10.06 -4.06 -13.88
N ARG A 323 9.67 -5.00 -13.02
CA ARG A 323 9.79 -6.44 -13.26
C ARG A 323 8.40 -7.05 -13.20
N TYR A 324 8.07 -7.88 -14.17
CA TYR A 324 6.84 -8.66 -14.10
C TYR A 324 7.09 -10.07 -13.58
N PHE A 325 6.07 -10.67 -12.97
CA PHE A 325 6.04 -12.12 -12.79
C PHE A 325 4.75 -12.70 -13.36
N SER A 326 4.80 -13.96 -13.83
CA SER A 326 3.66 -14.64 -14.43
C SER A 326 3.80 -16.16 -14.35
N LEU A 327 2.69 -16.84 -14.13
CA LEU A 327 2.58 -18.30 -14.27
C LEU A 327 2.44 -18.73 -15.73
N ASP A 328 2.11 -17.80 -16.62
CA ASP A 328 1.99 -18.02 -18.06
C ASP A 328 3.26 -17.52 -18.79
N PRO A 329 4.08 -18.41 -19.36
CA PRO A 329 5.31 -18.04 -20.06
C PRO A 329 5.07 -17.24 -21.35
N ILE A 330 3.83 -17.25 -21.88
CA ILE A 330 3.44 -16.53 -23.10
C ILE A 330 2.57 -15.31 -22.81
N ASN A 331 2.43 -14.91 -21.53
CA ASN A 331 1.65 -13.75 -21.13
C ASN A 331 2.00 -12.51 -21.98
N PRO A 332 1.01 -11.86 -22.62
CA PRO A 332 1.27 -10.77 -23.57
C PRO A 332 1.92 -9.54 -22.93
N VAL A 333 1.68 -9.28 -21.64
CA VAL A 333 2.33 -8.19 -20.89
C VAL A 333 3.81 -8.49 -20.72
N VAL A 334 4.14 -9.72 -20.30
CA VAL A 334 5.52 -10.19 -20.14
C VAL A 334 6.28 -10.13 -21.49
N ARG A 335 5.69 -10.72 -22.54
CA ARG A 335 6.33 -10.72 -23.87
C ARG A 335 6.63 -9.33 -24.38
N ARG A 336 5.69 -8.39 -24.25
CA ARG A 336 5.89 -6.99 -24.68
C ARG A 336 6.96 -6.30 -23.85
N HIS A 337 7.03 -6.59 -22.56
CA HIS A 337 8.00 -6.01 -21.63
C HIS A 337 9.41 -6.52 -21.91
N THR A 338 9.59 -7.83 -22.03
CA THR A 338 10.90 -8.45 -22.29
C THR A 338 11.42 -8.13 -23.69
N ALA A 339 10.56 -8.04 -24.71
CA ALA A 339 10.95 -7.60 -26.05
C ALA A 339 11.55 -6.17 -26.09
N ARG A 340 11.30 -5.37 -25.05
CA ARG A 340 11.88 -4.02 -24.86
C ARG A 340 13.09 -4.02 -23.91
N GLY A 341 13.64 -5.19 -23.61
CA GLY A 341 14.78 -5.34 -22.67
C GLY A 341 14.39 -5.37 -21.19
N GLY A 342 13.09 -5.40 -20.88
CA GLY A 342 12.64 -5.53 -19.50
C GLY A 342 12.88 -6.93 -18.93
N ILE A 343 12.82 -7.04 -17.58
CA ILE A 343 13.06 -8.29 -16.85
C ILE A 343 11.73 -8.84 -16.34
N ALA A 344 11.55 -10.16 -16.47
CA ALA A 344 10.40 -10.88 -15.90
C ALA A 344 10.81 -12.21 -15.27
N MET A 345 10.02 -12.64 -14.28
CA MET A 345 10.10 -13.95 -13.67
C MET A 345 8.93 -14.79 -14.15
N ILE A 346 9.16 -15.91 -14.80
CA ILE A 346 8.08 -16.74 -15.37
C ILE A 346 8.19 -18.19 -14.93
N LEU A 347 7.07 -18.89 -14.97
CA LEU A 347 7.03 -20.35 -14.89
C LEU A 347 7.09 -20.92 -16.32
N GLU A 348 8.18 -21.56 -16.67
CA GLU A 348 8.36 -22.20 -17.98
C GLU A 348 8.71 -23.68 -17.83
N ALA A 349 7.89 -24.56 -18.36
CA ALA A 349 8.06 -26.03 -18.25
C ALA A 349 8.34 -26.50 -16.81
N GLY A 350 7.62 -25.96 -15.83
CA GLY A 350 7.76 -26.29 -14.41
C GLY A 350 9.01 -25.72 -13.74
N VAL A 351 9.74 -24.83 -14.38
CA VAL A 351 10.94 -24.16 -13.85
C VAL A 351 10.68 -22.67 -13.69
N LEU A 352 11.12 -22.09 -12.57
CA LEU A 352 11.17 -20.66 -12.38
C LEU A 352 12.35 -20.09 -13.19
N VAL A 353 12.06 -19.14 -14.08
CA VAL A 353 13.03 -18.59 -15.04
C VAL A 353 13.02 -17.07 -14.96
N GLU A 354 14.21 -16.46 -14.88
CA GLU A 354 14.41 -15.03 -15.14
C GLU A 354 14.60 -14.81 -16.63
N VAL A 355 13.80 -13.93 -17.22
CA VAL A 355 13.85 -13.57 -18.64
C VAL A 355 14.23 -12.10 -18.78
N GLU A 356 15.22 -11.82 -19.64
CA GLU A 356 15.68 -10.48 -20.00
C GLU A 356 15.93 -10.44 -21.53
N GLY A 357 15.05 -9.82 -22.27
CA GLY A 357 15.10 -9.93 -23.73
C GLY A 357 14.96 -11.38 -24.19
N THR A 358 15.97 -11.90 -24.88
CA THR A 358 16.07 -13.30 -25.29
C THR A 358 16.80 -14.18 -24.29
N LYS A 359 17.46 -13.58 -23.29
CA LYS A 359 18.22 -14.33 -22.27
C LYS A 359 17.26 -14.97 -21.29
N ARG A 360 17.44 -16.29 -21.06
CA ARG A 360 16.67 -17.09 -20.11
C ARG A 360 17.62 -17.70 -19.09
N ARG A 361 17.42 -17.40 -17.82
CA ARG A 361 18.24 -17.91 -16.70
C ARG A 361 17.35 -18.77 -15.81
N ARG A 362 17.55 -20.08 -15.88
CA ARG A 362 16.82 -21.05 -15.04
C ARG A 362 17.29 -20.92 -13.60
N MET A 363 16.34 -20.86 -12.65
CA MET A 363 16.64 -20.75 -11.22
C MET A 363 16.43 -22.08 -10.50
N VAL A 364 15.18 -22.54 -10.39
CA VAL A 364 14.80 -23.71 -9.62
C VAL A 364 13.55 -24.33 -10.25
N ARG A 365 13.38 -25.66 -10.14
CA ARG A 365 12.12 -26.32 -10.50
C ARG A 365 11.07 -26.00 -9.45
N ALA A 366 9.84 -25.68 -9.85
CA ALA A 366 8.75 -25.45 -8.91
C ALA A 366 8.56 -26.62 -7.96
N ALA A 367 8.70 -27.85 -8.45
CA ALA A 367 8.58 -29.06 -7.64
C ALA A 367 9.66 -29.21 -6.55
N GLU A 368 10.79 -28.53 -6.67
CA GLU A 368 11.88 -28.52 -5.69
C GLU A 368 11.68 -27.48 -4.57
N VAL A 369 10.67 -26.61 -4.71
CA VAL A 369 10.32 -25.58 -3.71
C VAL A 369 9.25 -26.16 -2.79
N PRO A 370 9.54 -26.44 -1.51
CA PRO A 370 8.61 -27.14 -0.61
C PRO A 370 7.24 -26.44 -0.50
N ALA A 371 7.25 -25.12 -0.47
CA ALA A 371 6.03 -24.31 -0.38
C ALA A 371 5.07 -24.49 -1.56
N THR A 372 5.53 -25.00 -2.69
CA THR A 372 4.69 -25.23 -3.87
C THR A 372 4.00 -26.58 -3.90
N VAL A 373 4.29 -27.44 -2.92
CA VAL A 373 3.72 -28.80 -2.81
C VAL A 373 3.91 -29.59 -4.12
N GLY A 374 5.18 -29.66 -4.56
CA GLY A 374 5.52 -30.33 -5.83
C GLY A 374 5.03 -29.61 -7.08
N GLY A 375 4.79 -28.30 -6.99
CA GLY A 375 4.29 -27.44 -8.07
C GLY A 375 2.75 -27.37 -8.15
N LEU A 376 2.02 -28.07 -7.29
CA LEU A 376 0.54 -28.06 -7.26
C LEU A 376 -0.02 -26.76 -6.67
N ALA A 377 0.61 -26.20 -5.64
CA ALA A 377 0.20 -24.93 -5.05
C ALA A 377 0.63 -23.78 -5.96
N ARG A 378 -0.13 -23.57 -7.06
CA ARG A 378 0.19 -22.57 -8.11
C ARG A 378 0.32 -21.17 -7.53
N HIS A 379 -0.51 -20.79 -6.54
CA HIS A 379 -0.41 -19.50 -5.84
C HIS A 379 0.96 -19.32 -5.17
N ASN A 380 1.54 -20.37 -4.59
CA ASN A 380 2.88 -20.30 -4.00
C ASN A 380 3.99 -20.31 -5.06
N VAL A 381 3.76 -20.88 -6.25
CA VAL A 381 4.65 -20.69 -7.39
C VAL A 381 4.67 -19.20 -7.80
N ALA A 382 3.52 -18.54 -7.85
CA ALA A 382 3.42 -17.09 -8.13
C ALA A 382 4.12 -16.27 -7.03
N ASN A 383 3.93 -16.60 -5.74
CA ASN A 383 4.62 -15.96 -4.62
C ASN A 383 6.14 -16.13 -4.71
N ALA A 384 6.62 -17.33 -5.11
CA ALA A 384 8.05 -17.60 -5.31
C ALA A 384 8.65 -16.81 -6.48
N LEU A 385 7.91 -16.65 -7.60
CA LEU A 385 8.32 -15.79 -8.72
C LEU A 385 8.40 -14.32 -8.29
N ALA A 386 7.41 -13.83 -7.53
CA ALA A 386 7.41 -12.48 -6.98
C ALA A 386 8.60 -12.25 -6.03
N ALA A 387 8.84 -13.21 -5.12
CA ALA A 387 9.96 -13.17 -4.18
C ALA A 387 11.31 -13.20 -4.90
N ALA A 388 11.47 -14.07 -5.90
CA ALA A 388 12.67 -14.11 -6.75
C ALA A 388 12.92 -12.76 -7.44
N GLY A 389 11.86 -12.15 -7.99
CA GLY A 389 11.94 -10.83 -8.64
C GLY A 389 12.40 -9.73 -7.70
N ALA A 390 11.90 -9.72 -6.47
CA ALA A 390 12.28 -8.75 -5.45
C ALA A 390 13.71 -8.97 -4.93
N ALA A 391 14.07 -10.20 -4.56
CA ALA A 391 15.42 -10.53 -4.08
C ALA A 391 16.49 -10.25 -5.14
N ARG A 392 16.21 -10.57 -6.41
CA ARG A 392 17.07 -10.23 -7.55
C ARG A 392 17.21 -8.72 -7.75
N ALA A 393 16.17 -7.94 -7.44
CA ALA A 393 16.24 -6.48 -7.50
C ALA A 393 17.14 -5.90 -6.40
N LEU A 394 17.25 -6.58 -5.26
CA LEU A 394 18.15 -6.25 -4.16
C LEU A 394 19.57 -6.80 -4.34
N GLY A 395 19.86 -7.49 -5.44
CA GLY A 395 21.19 -7.99 -5.76
C GLY A 395 21.46 -9.44 -5.33
N ALA A 396 20.49 -10.19 -4.80
CA ALA A 396 20.67 -11.60 -4.53
C ALA A 396 21.06 -12.36 -5.82
N SER A 397 22.01 -13.29 -5.75
CA SER A 397 22.41 -14.08 -6.89
C SER A 397 21.33 -15.11 -7.28
N LEU A 398 21.37 -15.63 -8.52
CA LEU A 398 20.45 -16.70 -8.92
C LEU A 398 20.63 -17.95 -8.03
N LYS A 399 21.86 -18.20 -7.57
CA LYS A 399 22.20 -19.29 -6.66
C LYS A 399 21.52 -19.11 -5.31
N ASP A 400 21.59 -17.91 -4.73
CA ASP A 400 20.97 -17.61 -3.43
C ASP A 400 19.44 -17.69 -3.51
N VAL A 401 18.84 -17.17 -4.59
CA VAL A 401 17.40 -17.29 -4.84
C VAL A 401 16.99 -18.76 -4.93
N ALA A 402 17.73 -19.56 -5.71
CA ALA A 402 17.42 -20.99 -5.83
C ALA A 402 17.59 -21.74 -4.51
N ALA A 403 18.65 -21.46 -3.75
CA ALA A 403 18.93 -22.07 -2.46
C ALA A 403 17.83 -21.68 -1.43
N GLY A 404 17.54 -20.38 -1.30
CA GLY A 404 16.52 -19.91 -0.35
C GLY A 404 15.12 -20.45 -0.66
N LEU A 405 14.74 -20.54 -1.95
CA LEU A 405 13.45 -21.14 -2.31
C LEU A 405 13.38 -22.65 -2.04
N ARG A 406 14.47 -23.41 -2.24
CA ARG A 406 14.53 -24.84 -1.92
C ARG A 406 14.48 -25.12 -0.41
N ASP A 407 15.01 -24.21 0.37
CA ASP A 407 15.07 -24.34 1.81
C ASP A 407 13.82 -23.82 2.53
N PHE A 408 13.08 -22.89 1.94
CA PHE A 408 11.87 -22.32 2.52
C PHE A 408 10.75 -23.34 2.68
N ARG A 409 10.34 -23.59 3.92
CA ARG A 409 9.27 -24.55 4.28
C ARG A 409 8.08 -23.83 4.89
N PRO A 410 6.85 -24.05 4.42
CA PRO A 410 5.64 -23.52 5.05
C PRO A 410 5.32 -24.32 6.33
N SER A 411 6.11 -24.14 7.37
CA SER A 411 5.90 -24.74 8.70
C SER A 411 5.25 -23.74 9.65
N ALA A 412 4.84 -24.22 10.83
CA ALA A 412 4.32 -23.36 11.90
C ALA A 412 5.35 -22.33 12.37
N GLU A 413 6.64 -22.62 12.25
CA GLU A 413 7.74 -21.72 12.65
C GLU A 413 8.04 -20.68 11.56
N GLN A 414 8.17 -21.11 10.29
CA GLN A 414 8.57 -20.24 9.19
C GLN A 414 7.42 -19.48 8.56
N ALA A 415 6.21 -20.03 8.55
CA ALA A 415 5.03 -19.43 7.93
C ALA A 415 3.74 -19.94 8.59
N PRO A 416 3.44 -19.55 9.85
CA PRO A 416 2.30 -20.06 10.59
C PRO A 416 0.99 -19.79 9.83
N GLY A 417 0.14 -20.82 9.72
CA GLY A 417 -1.15 -20.73 9.03
C GLY A 417 -1.07 -20.39 7.54
N ARG A 418 0.06 -20.61 6.87
CA ARG A 418 0.23 -20.37 5.43
C ARG A 418 0.58 -21.68 4.73
N LEU A 419 -0.47 -22.46 4.39
CA LEU A 419 -0.37 -23.76 3.76
C LEU A 419 0.50 -24.74 4.56
N ASN A 420 0.28 -24.84 5.87
CA ASN A 420 0.97 -25.83 6.70
C ASN A 420 0.35 -27.22 6.50
N LEU A 421 1.17 -28.19 6.14
CA LEU A 421 0.77 -29.56 5.84
C LEU A 421 1.21 -30.49 6.96
N TYR A 422 0.27 -31.23 7.55
CA TYR A 422 0.53 -32.22 8.59
C TYR A 422 0.01 -33.58 8.17
N ARG A 423 0.76 -34.65 8.50
CA ARG A 423 0.32 -36.04 8.34
C ARG A 423 -0.09 -36.62 9.69
N LEU A 424 -1.33 -37.08 9.77
CA LEU A 424 -1.88 -37.80 10.94
C LEU A 424 -2.33 -39.19 10.47
N GLY A 425 -1.39 -40.18 10.53
CA GLY A 425 -1.58 -41.48 9.90
C GLY A 425 -1.76 -41.34 8.39
N GLU A 426 -2.86 -41.85 7.85
CA GLU A 426 -3.19 -41.72 6.42
C GLU A 426 -3.81 -40.41 6.03
N ARG A 427 -4.18 -39.55 6.99
CA ARG A 427 -4.85 -38.28 6.77
C ARG A 427 -3.84 -37.19 6.50
N LEU A 428 -4.17 -36.29 5.55
CA LEU A 428 -3.45 -35.06 5.32
C LEU A 428 -4.29 -33.92 5.88
N VAL A 429 -3.70 -33.12 6.77
CA VAL A 429 -4.32 -31.89 7.32
C VAL A 429 -3.63 -30.68 6.70
N ILE A 430 -4.43 -29.76 6.17
CA ILE A 430 -4.00 -28.50 5.58
C ILE A 430 -4.50 -27.37 6.48
N VAL A 431 -3.58 -26.56 6.99
CA VAL A 431 -3.92 -25.36 7.77
C VAL A 431 -3.53 -24.12 6.94
N ASP A 432 -4.51 -23.30 6.61
CA ASP A 432 -4.30 -22.07 5.83
C ASP A 432 -5.21 -20.94 6.31
N PHE A 433 -4.76 -19.70 6.16
CA PHE A 433 -5.47 -18.49 6.53
C PHE A 433 -6.39 -17.95 5.40
N ALA A 434 -6.74 -18.78 4.43
CA ALA A 434 -7.65 -18.41 3.36
C ALA A 434 -9.03 -18.02 3.92
N HIS A 435 -9.43 -16.76 3.71
CA HIS A 435 -10.65 -16.18 4.29
C HIS A 435 -11.49 -15.41 3.24
N ASN A 436 -11.13 -15.49 1.97
CA ASN A 436 -11.89 -14.89 0.87
C ASN A 436 -12.03 -15.90 -0.29
N ALA A 437 -12.97 -15.63 -1.20
CA ALA A 437 -13.31 -16.56 -2.28
C ALA A 437 -12.09 -16.95 -3.14
N ALA A 438 -11.21 -15.99 -3.47
CA ALA A 438 -10.01 -16.25 -4.26
C ALA A 438 -8.99 -17.12 -3.50
N GLY A 439 -8.83 -16.89 -2.18
CA GLY A 439 -7.98 -17.71 -1.32
C GLY A 439 -8.49 -19.15 -1.20
N LEU A 440 -9.78 -19.33 -0.98
CA LEU A 440 -10.39 -20.67 -0.91
C LEU A 440 -10.29 -21.42 -2.24
N ALA A 441 -10.52 -20.75 -3.37
CA ALA A 441 -10.42 -21.37 -4.69
C ALA A 441 -9.06 -22.03 -4.94
N VAL A 442 -7.95 -21.35 -4.60
CA VAL A 442 -6.61 -21.91 -4.80
C VAL A 442 -6.29 -23.07 -3.84
N ILE A 443 -6.92 -23.10 -2.67
CA ILE A 443 -6.81 -24.25 -1.76
C ILE A 443 -7.57 -25.45 -2.32
N PHE A 444 -8.77 -25.26 -2.87
CA PHE A 444 -9.51 -26.33 -3.53
C PHE A 444 -8.78 -26.87 -4.76
N GLU A 445 -8.21 -26.01 -5.61
CA GLU A 445 -7.35 -26.45 -6.73
C GLU A 445 -6.18 -27.33 -6.27
N LEU A 446 -5.55 -26.94 -5.16
CA LEU A 446 -4.48 -27.76 -4.57
C LEU A 446 -5.01 -29.13 -4.10
N ILE A 447 -6.14 -29.17 -3.41
CA ILE A 447 -6.77 -30.40 -2.92
C ILE A 447 -7.09 -31.32 -4.11
N ASP A 448 -7.71 -30.80 -5.16
CA ASP A 448 -8.04 -31.56 -6.38
C ASP A 448 -6.77 -32.16 -7.02
N GLY A 449 -5.69 -31.36 -7.09
CA GLY A 449 -4.40 -31.83 -7.58
C GLY A 449 -3.75 -32.91 -6.71
N LEU A 450 -3.93 -32.86 -5.40
CA LEU A 450 -3.44 -33.85 -4.46
C LEU A 450 -4.22 -35.17 -4.56
N VAL A 451 -5.55 -35.11 -4.65
CA VAL A 451 -6.44 -36.25 -4.84
C VAL A 451 -6.19 -36.92 -6.18
N GLY A 452 -6.09 -36.13 -7.27
CA GLY A 452 -5.83 -36.66 -8.61
C GLY A 452 -4.51 -37.40 -8.73
N LYS A 453 -3.46 -36.96 -8.01
CA LYS A 453 -2.16 -37.70 -7.95
C LYS A 453 -2.24 -39.04 -7.24
N ARG A 454 -3.17 -39.23 -6.30
CA ARG A 454 -3.35 -40.54 -5.60
C ARG A 454 -4.08 -41.58 -6.44
N GLY A 455 -4.74 -41.16 -7.53
CA GLY A 455 -5.52 -42.09 -8.39
C GLY A 455 -6.79 -42.64 -7.73
N GLU A 456 -7.14 -42.12 -6.55
CA GLU A 456 -8.31 -42.55 -5.79
C GLU A 456 -9.55 -41.76 -6.26
N ARG A 457 -10.64 -42.51 -6.59
CA ARG A 457 -11.87 -41.90 -7.09
C ARG A 457 -12.73 -41.16 -6.05
N HIS A 458 -12.52 -41.49 -4.75
CA HIS A 458 -13.29 -40.92 -3.63
C HIS A 458 -12.39 -40.73 -2.41
N VAL A 459 -11.84 -39.55 -2.26
CA VAL A 459 -11.17 -39.11 -1.01
C VAL A 459 -12.13 -38.19 -0.29
N PRO A 460 -12.61 -38.51 0.92
CA PRO A 460 -13.44 -37.59 1.68
C PRO A 460 -12.63 -36.38 2.09
N VAL A 461 -13.15 -35.16 1.77
CA VAL A 461 -12.56 -33.87 2.16
C VAL A 461 -13.49 -33.21 3.16
N VAL A 462 -12.96 -32.85 4.33
CA VAL A 462 -13.69 -32.08 5.35
C VAL A 462 -13.03 -30.71 5.48
N GLY A 463 -13.79 -29.65 5.25
CA GLY A 463 -13.38 -28.26 5.45
C GLY A 463 -13.95 -27.71 6.76
N ILE A 464 -13.09 -27.09 7.57
CA ILE A 464 -13.50 -26.32 8.76
C ILE A 464 -13.10 -24.87 8.47
N ILE A 465 -14.10 -23.98 8.40
CA ILE A 465 -13.91 -22.54 8.16
C ILE A 465 -14.34 -21.83 9.44
N GLY A 466 -13.40 -21.05 10.04
CA GLY A 466 -13.61 -20.28 11.25
C GLY A 466 -13.87 -18.80 11.00
#